data_d437043233ef7f078017d86e58db7f5c
#
_entry.id   d437043233ef7f078017d86e58db7f5c
#
_cell.length_a   1.000
_cell.length_b   1.000
_cell.length_c   1.000
_cell.angle_alpha   90.00
_cell.angle_beta   90.00
_cell.angle_gamma   90.00
#
_symmetry.space_group_name_H-M   'P 1'
#
loop_
_entity.id
_entity.type
_entity.pdbx_description
1 polymer ?
#
loop_
_entity_poly.entity_id
_entity_poly.type
_entity_poly.pdbx_seq_one_letter_code
_entity_poly.pdbx_strand_id
1 'polypeptide(L)'
;MITSTSNAKVKRLVNLKKKKKLRDEEGVFLVEGIRMFREVPKDRLVEVYASEEFWNRERKAVEQVLAGTRVQPEILADFVFEYVSDTKTPQGILCLVRQKQYSITEIVKEKGGELPLLLVLDQIQDPGNLGTIVRTAEGAGVTGIVMSQDCVDMYNPKVVRSTMGAAYRVPFCYVDDLAEEVKQMKEAGICTYAAHLEGKNSYDEEDYRKASAFLIGNEGNGLRDEVADQAQVYIRIPMKGQVESLNAAVATAILTFEAARQRR
;
A
#
# COMPACT_ATOMS: atom_id res chain seq x y z
N MET A 1 31.29 -9.66 -6.02
CA MET A 1 30.79 -8.39 -6.58
C MET A 1 30.35 -8.59 -8.03
N ILE A 2 29.19 -8.02 -8.40
CA ILE A 2 28.65 -8.08 -9.77
C ILE A 2 29.00 -6.79 -10.50
N THR A 3 29.73 -6.92 -11.62
CA THR A 3 30.26 -5.78 -12.38
C THR A 3 29.68 -5.67 -13.80
N SER A 4 28.63 -6.44 -14.13
CA SER A 4 28.04 -6.42 -15.47
C SER A 4 26.51 -6.31 -15.40
N THR A 5 25.95 -5.41 -16.20
CA THR A 5 24.50 -5.28 -16.39
C THR A 5 23.88 -6.47 -17.14
N SER A 6 24.70 -7.29 -17.81
CA SER A 6 24.25 -8.52 -18.48
C SER A 6 24.12 -9.73 -17.53
N ASN A 7 24.55 -9.60 -16.27
CA ASN A 7 24.41 -10.63 -15.26
C ASN A 7 22.95 -11.07 -15.08
N ALA A 8 22.71 -12.37 -14.91
CA ALA A 8 21.35 -12.93 -14.81
C ALA A 8 20.54 -12.33 -13.62
N LYS A 9 21.18 -12.13 -12.46
CA LYS A 9 20.54 -11.51 -11.28
C LYS A 9 20.13 -10.06 -11.59
N VAL A 10 20.99 -9.28 -12.25
CA VAL A 10 20.70 -7.89 -12.63
C VAL A 10 19.52 -7.82 -13.60
N LYS A 11 19.50 -8.70 -14.62
CA LYS A 11 18.36 -8.78 -15.56
C LYS A 11 17.07 -9.16 -14.85
N ARG A 12 17.13 -10.09 -13.88
CA ARG A 12 15.97 -10.49 -13.05
C ARG A 12 15.46 -9.30 -12.24
N LEU A 13 16.33 -8.56 -11.55
CA LEU A 13 15.93 -7.36 -10.79
C LEU A 13 15.24 -6.31 -11.67
N VAL A 14 15.81 -6.01 -12.85
CA VAL A 14 15.20 -5.08 -13.81
C VAL A 14 13.83 -5.59 -14.29
N ASN A 15 13.67 -6.89 -14.51
CA ASN A 15 12.39 -7.46 -14.89
C ASN A 15 11.36 -7.42 -13.74
N LEU A 16 11.75 -7.76 -12.51
CA LEU A 16 10.89 -7.66 -11.32
C LEU A 16 10.41 -6.21 -11.11
N LYS A 17 11.28 -5.21 -11.35
CA LYS A 17 10.91 -3.81 -11.31
C LYS A 17 9.77 -3.47 -12.28
N LYS A 18 9.83 -4.00 -13.51
CA LYS A 18 8.93 -3.63 -14.60
C LYS A 18 7.65 -4.48 -14.71
N LYS A 19 7.71 -5.76 -14.32
CA LYS A 19 6.69 -6.75 -14.65
C LYS A 19 5.97 -7.26 -13.40
N LYS A 20 4.69 -6.86 -13.23
CA LYS A 20 3.82 -7.37 -12.17
C LYS A 20 3.77 -8.90 -12.20
N LYS A 21 3.50 -9.49 -13.37
CA LYS A 21 3.42 -10.94 -13.54
C LYS A 21 4.61 -11.70 -12.95
N LEU A 22 5.83 -11.20 -13.18
CA LEU A 22 7.03 -11.85 -12.63
C LEU A 22 7.13 -11.73 -11.12
N ARG A 23 6.71 -10.57 -10.55
CA ARG A 23 6.65 -10.39 -9.09
C ARG A 23 5.67 -11.37 -8.44
N ASP A 24 4.52 -11.59 -9.08
CA ASP A 24 3.48 -12.49 -8.60
C ASP A 24 3.91 -13.96 -8.72
N GLU A 25 4.54 -14.36 -9.85
CA GLU A 25 5.09 -15.70 -10.07
C GLU A 25 6.19 -16.05 -9.06
N GLU A 26 7.07 -15.11 -8.74
CA GLU A 26 8.14 -15.31 -7.77
C GLU A 26 7.71 -15.05 -6.32
N GLY A 27 6.54 -14.45 -6.11
CA GLY A 27 6.01 -14.08 -4.80
C GLY A 27 6.86 -13.04 -4.06
N VAL A 28 7.54 -12.12 -4.80
CA VAL A 28 8.43 -11.12 -4.22
C VAL A 28 8.17 -9.73 -4.80
N PHE A 29 8.65 -8.71 -4.09
CA PHE A 29 8.67 -7.34 -4.58
C PHE A 29 9.95 -6.62 -4.18
N LEU A 30 10.27 -5.54 -4.90
CA LEU A 30 11.46 -4.75 -4.68
C LEU A 30 11.20 -3.64 -3.66
N VAL A 31 12.19 -3.47 -2.82
CA VAL A 31 12.26 -2.36 -1.86
C VAL A 31 13.59 -1.66 -2.03
N GLU A 32 13.57 -0.35 -2.22
CA GLU A 32 14.76 0.48 -2.37
C GLU A 32 14.85 1.53 -1.28
N GLY A 33 16.05 1.71 -0.72
CA GLY A 33 16.38 2.74 0.25
C GLY A 33 16.48 2.22 1.68
N ILE A 34 17.40 2.88 2.44
CA ILE A 34 17.82 2.44 3.76
C ILE A 34 16.68 2.47 4.81
N ARG A 35 15.77 3.43 4.72
CA ARG A 35 14.64 3.51 5.67
C ARG A 35 13.74 2.30 5.54
N MET A 36 13.30 2.01 4.32
CA MET A 36 12.48 0.84 4.04
C MET A 36 13.19 -0.46 4.38
N PHE A 37 14.49 -0.57 4.07
CA PHE A 37 15.30 -1.73 4.38
C PHE A 37 15.39 -2.02 5.88
N ARG A 38 15.51 -0.99 6.73
CA ARG A 38 15.56 -1.15 8.20
C ARG A 38 14.27 -1.70 8.81
N GLU A 39 13.15 -1.50 8.13
CA GLU A 39 11.83 -1.92 8.59
C GLU A 39 11.36 -3.25 8.00
N VAL A 40 12.15 -3.87 7.11
CA VAL A 40 11.76 -5.15 6.48
C VAL A 40 11.57 -6.23 7.54
N PRO A 41 10.43 -6.92 7.54
CA PRO A 41 10.24 -8.10 8.39
C PRO A 41 11.28 -9.17 8.02
N LYS A 42 12.09 -9.60 8.99
CA LYS A 42 13.23 -10.49 8.77
C LYS A 42 12.84 -11.84 8.17
N ASP A 43 11.68 -12.35 8.51
CA ASP A 43 11.09 -13.60 8.00
C ASP A 43 10.64 -13.49 6.54
N ARG A 44 10.49 -12.27 6.03
CA ARG A 44 10.09 -11.97 4.64
C ARG A 44 11.25 -11.52 3.76
N LEU A 45 12.42 -11.23 4.33
CA LEU A 45 13.59 -10.81 3.57
C LEU A 45 14.17 -11.98 2.77
N VAL A 46 14.29 -11.82 1.44
CA VAL A 46 14.74 -12.89 0.52
C VAL A 46 16.16 -12.65 0.03
N GLU A 47 16.44 -11.45 -0.48
CA GLU A 47 17.73 -11.08 -1.04
C GLU A 47 18.05 -9.61 -0.73
N VAL A 48 19.33 -9.28 -0.63
CA VAL A 48 19.81 -7.92 -0.43
C VAL A 48 20.92 -7.60 -1.42
N TYR A 49 20.85 -6.41 -1.99
CA TYR A 49 21.82 -5.89 -2.94
C TYR A 49 22.29 -4.51 -2.49
N ALA A 50 23.58 -4.30 -2.42
CA ALA A 50 24.17 -3.02 -2.06
C ALA A 50 25.12 -2.54 -3.15
N SER A 51 25.18 -1.24 -3.41
CA SER A 51 26.25 -0.66 -4.19
C SER A 51 27.57 -0.74 -3.43
N GLU A 52 28.68 -0.75 -4.14
CA GLU A 52 30.01 -0.83 -3.53
C GLU A 52 30.27 0.36 -2.60
N GLU A 53 29.95 1.59 -3.03
CA GLU A 53 30.09 2.80 -2.22
C GLU A 53 29.22 2.72 -0.94
N PHE A 54 27.96 2.33 -1.08
CA PHE A 54 27.04 2.20 0.05
C PHE A 54 27.54 1.13 1.04
N TRP A 55 27.96 -0.03 0.55
CA TRP A 55 28.48 -1.11 1.38
C TRP A 55 29.70 -0.67 2.20
N ASN A 56 30.65 0.01 1.56
CA ASN A 56 31.85 0.50 2.25
C ASN A 56 31.52 1.50 3.34
N ARG A 57 30.49 2.32 3.17
CA ARG A 57 30.06 3.34 4.13
C ARG A 57 29.16 2.79 5.24
N GLU A 58 28.20 1.93 4.90
CA GLU A 58 27.07 1.54 5.77
C GLU A 58 27.09 0.06 6.17
N ARG A 59 28.18 -0.67 5.92
CA ARG A 59 28.29 -2.10 6.15
C ARG A 59 27.75 -2.54 7.52
N LYS A 60 28.14 -1.86 8.59
CA LYS A 60 27.70 -2.19 9.96
C LYS A 60 26.18 -2.09 10.13
N ALA A 61 25.55 -1.08 9.52
CA ALA A 61 24.11 -0.90 9.58
C ALA A 61 23.38 -2.02 8.81
N VAL A 62 23.91 -2.45 7.67
CA VAL A 62 23.38 -3.57 6.91
C VAL A 62 23.51 -4.88 7.69
N GLU A 63 24.70 -5.18 8.22
CA GLU A 63 24.94 -6.39 9.01
C GLU A 63 24.03 -6.44 10.26
N GLN A 64 23.75 -5.30 10.89
CA GLN A 64 22.83 -5.22 12.03
C GLN A 64 21.39 -5.59 11.65
N VAL A 65 20.89 -5.14 10.49
CA VAL A 65 19.58 -5.52 9.99
C VAL A 65 19.52 -7.00 9.66
N LEU A 66 20.61 -7.53 9.05
CA LEU A 66 20.69 -8.92 8.64
C LEU A 66 20.95 -9.89 9.80
N ALA A 67 21.32 -9.39 10.98
CA ALA A 67 21.57 -10.21 12.15
C ALA A 67 20.38 -11.12 12.49
N GLY A 68 20.64 -12.44 12.55
CA GLY A 68 19.60 -13.46 12.77
C GLY A 68 18.87 -13.92 11.50
N THR A 69 19.23 -13.39 10.33
CA THR A 69 18.79 -13.93 9.03
C THR A 69 19.88 -14.82 8.41
N ARG A 70 19.53 -15.57 7.36
CA ARG A 70 20.49 -16.31 6.54
C ARG A 70 20.89 -15.57 5.26
N VAL A 71 20.39 -14.36 5.10
CA VAL A 71 20.59 -13.56 3.88
C VAL A 71 21.98 -12.92 3.93
N GLN A 72 22.71 -13.03 2.83
CA GLN A 72 23.99 -12.36 2.63
C GLN A 72 23.84 -11.30 1.55
N PRO A 73 24.39 -10.09 1.72
CA PRO A 73 24.27 -9.04 0.72
C PRO A 73 25.15 -9.35 -0.50
N GLU A 74 24.56 -9.14 -1.68
CA GLU A 74 25.28 -9.16 -2.96
C GLU A 74 25.75 -7.73 -3.28
N ILE A 75 27.04 -7.56 -3.54
CA ILE A 75 27.59 -6.25 -3.86
C ILE A 75 27.58 -6.05 -5.36
N LEU A 76 27.01 -4.93 -5.78
CA LEU A 76 26.98 -4.46 -7.17
C LEU A 76 27.98 -3.30 -7.34
N ALA A 77 28.68 -3.26 -8.45
CA ALA A 77 29.40 -2.03 -8.84
C ALA A 77 28.39 -0.87 -8.94
N ASP A 78 28.80 0.35 -8.59
CA ASP A 78 27.88 1.49 -8.45
C ASP A 78 27.06 1.75 -9.72
N PHE A 79 27.68 1.71 -10.89
CA PHE A 79 26.97 1.87 -12.18
C PHE A 79 25.96 0.73 -12.45
N VAL A 80 26.21 -0.48 -11.94
CA VAL A 80 25.27 -1.61 -12.07
C VAL A 80 24.09 -1.40 -11.14
N PHE A 81 24.32 -0.89 -9.94
CA PHE A 81 23.27 -0.54 -8.99
C PHE A 81 22.37 0.58 -9.55
N GLU A 82 22.97 1.63 -10.12
CA GLU A 82 22.24 2.72 -10.79
C GLU A 82 21.35 2.19 -11.92
N TYR A 83 21.84 1.25 -12.72
CA TYR A 83 21.06 0.62 -13.79
C TYR A 83 19.82 -0.15 -13.27
N VAL A 84 19.92 -0.77 -12.10
CA VAL A 84 18.82 -1.50 -11.48
C VAL A 84 17.84 -0.56 -10.76
N SER A 85 18.34 0.50 -10.16
CA SER A 85 17.55 1.44 -9.36
C SER A 85 16.37 2.06 -10.15
N ASP A 86 15.32 2.43 -9.43
CA ASP A 86 14.15 3.16 -9.95
C ASP A 86 14.18 4.65 -9.56
N THR A 87 15.22 5.09 -8.85
CA THR A 87 15.38 6.48 -8.40
C THR A 87 16.47 7.21 -9.19
N LYS A 88 16.32 8.52 -9.33
CA LYS A 88 17.34 9.37 -9.98
C LYS A 88 18.62 9.50 -9.14
N THR A 89 18.48 9.38 -7.83
CA THR A 89 19.57 9.45 -6.86
C THR A 89 19.50 8.24 -5.93
N PRO A 90 20.03 7.07 -6.37
CA PRO A 90 19.96 5.84 -5.61
C PRO A 90 20.66 5.97 -4.26
N GLN A 91 20.05 5.42 -3.21
CA GLN A 91 20.68 5.37 -1.88
C GLN A 91 21.69 4.23 -1.74
N GLY A 92 21.76 3.34 -2.70
CA GLY A 92 22.74 2.25 -2.74
C GLY A 92 22.33 0.96 -2.03
N ILE A 93 21.09 0.81 -1.62
CA ILE A 93 20.56 -0.42 -1.03
C ILE A 93 19.21 -0.79 -1.63
N LEU A 94 19.05 -2.06 -2.00
CA LEU A 94 17.83 -2.66 -2.55
C LEU A 94 17.66 -4.05 -1.97
N CYS A 95 16.44 -4.47 -1.69
CA CYS A 95 16.15 -5.84 -1.28
C CYS A 95 14.91 -6.42 -1.98
N LEU A 96 14.86 -7.74 -2.04
CA LEU A 96 13.67 -8.49 -2.40
C LEU A 96 12.99 -8.97 -1.13
N VAL A 97 11.69 -8.70 -1.04
CA VAL A 97 10.85 -9.03 0.10
C VAL A 97 9.72 -9.92 -0.36
N ARG A 98 9.42 -10.99 0.38
CA ARG A 98 8.31 -11.89 0.09
C ARG A 98 6.98 -11.14 0.17
N GLN A 99 6.14 -11.30 -0.85
CA GLN A 99 4.76 -10.82 -0.82
C GLN A 99 4.00 -11.51 0.32
N LYS A 100 3.04 -10.80 0.88
CA LYS A 100 2.07 -11.38 1.80
C LYS A 100 0.69 -11.24 1.18
N GLN A 101 -0.02 -12.34 1.11
CA GLN A 101 -1.40 -12.38 0.65
C GLN A 101 -2.32 -12.45 1.87
N TYR A 102 -3.43 -11.76 1.79
CA TYR A 102 -4.49 -11.76 2.80
C TYR A 102 -5.81 -12.09 2.11
N SER A 103 -6.61 -12.91 2.75
CA SER A 103 -7.99 -13.13 2.32
C SER A 103 -8.88 -12.00 2.81
N ILE A 104 -9.99 -11.76 2.10
CA ILE A 104 -11.02 -10.81 2.54
C ILE A 104 -11.52 -11.18 3.94
N THR A 105 -11.70 -12.47 4.21
CA THR A 105 -12.15 -12.99 5.51
C THR A 105 -11.21 -12.62 6.66
N GLU A 106 -9.89 -12.52 6.40
CA GLU A 106 -8.92 -12.08 7.41
C GLU A 106 -8.96 -10.56 7.64
N ILE A 107 -9.30 -9.79 6.58
CA ILE A 107 -9.31 -8.32 6.61
C ILE A 107 -10.55 -7.81 7.34
N VAL A 108 -11.72 -8.41 7.11
CA VAL A 108 -12.99 -7.94 7.67
C VAL A 108 -13.23 -8.36 9.13
N LYS A 109 -12.40 -9.25 9.67
CA LYS A 109 -12.53 -9.73 11.05
C LYS A 109 -12.00 -8.73 12.06
N GLU A 110 -12.68 -8.66 13.19
CA GLU A 110 -12.16 -8.05 14.42
C GLU A 110 -10.84 -8.70 14.83
N LYS A 111 -9.85 -7.88 15.20
CA LYS A 111 -8.55 -8.34 15.67
C LYS A 111 -8.24 -7.76 17.04
N GLY A 112 -8.01 -8.63 18.02
CA GLY A 112 -7.54 -8.20 19.34
C GLY A 112 -8.51 -7.27 20.09
N GLY A 113 -9.81 -7.30 19.78
CA GLY A 113 -10.81 -6.40 20.34
C GLY A 113 -10.97 -5.09 19.57
N GLU A 114 -10.23 -4.89 18.49
CA GLU A 114 -10.38 -3.71 17.62
C GLU A 114 -11.40 -4.00 16.52
N LEU A 115 -12.45 -3.17 16.47
CA LEU A 115 -13.46 -3.21 15.41
C LEU A 115 -12.86 -2.80 14.07
N PRO A 116 -13.27 -3.45 12.97
CA PRO A 116 -12.77 -3.12 11.64
C PRO A 116 -12.92 -1.63 11.30
N LEU A 117 -11.85 -1.03 10.81
CA LEU A 117 -11.82 0.23 10.08
C LEU A 117 -11.19 -0.06 8.73
N LEU A 118 -12.01 -0.11 7.69
CA LEU A 118 -11.59 -0.57 6.37
C LEU A 118 -11.56 0.57 5.36
N LEU A 119 -10.70 0.43 4.37
CA LEU A 119 -10.77 1.17 3.11
C LEU A 119 -11.18 0.22 1.99
N VAL A 120 -12.11 0.66 1.16
CA VAL A 120 -12.54 0.00 -0.06
C VAL A 120 -12.18 0.92 -1.21
N LEU A 121 -11.22 0.50 -2.04
CA LEU A 121 -10.67 1.33 -3.10
C LEU A 121 -11.13 0.85 -4.46
N ASP A 122 -11.84 1.72 -5.18
CA ASP A 122 -12.37 1.43 -6.51
C ASP A 122 -11.56 2.15 -7.59
N GLN A 123 -10.84 1.37 -8.41
CA GLN A 123 -10.08 1.85 -9.57
C GLN A 123 -9.05 2.96 -9.28
N ILE A 124 -8.40 2.95 -8.11
CA ILE A 124 -7.29 3.88 -7.84
C ILE A 124 -6.12 3.55 -8.75
N GLN A 125 -5.76 4.44 -9.67
CA GLN A 125 -4.78 4.16 -10.72
C GLN A 125 -3.43 4.87 -10.52
N ASP A 126 -3.38 6.00 -9.83
CA ASP A 126 -2.13 6.68 -9.58
C ASP A 126 -1.31 6.01 -8.47
N PRO A 127 -0.07 5.56 -8.76
CA PRO A 127 0.80 4.93 -7.77
C PRO A 127 1.14 5.82 -6.56
N GLY A 128 1.19 7.13 -6.75
CA GLY A 128 1.45 8.09 -5.68
C GLY A 128 0.27 8.18 -4.73
N ASN A 129 -0.97 8.21 -5.28
CA ASN A 129 -2.19 8.20 -4.48
C ASN A 129 -2.31 6.92 -3.68
N LEU A 130 -2.19 5.74 -4.33
CA LEU A 130 -2.28 4.46 -3.60
C LEU A 130 -1.23 4.39 -2.48
N GLY A 131 0.02 4.74 -2.75
CA GLY A 131 1.06 4.72 -1.73
C GLY A 131 0.78 5.69 -0.57
N THR A 132 0.23 6.87 -0.86
CA THR A 132 -0.18 7.85 0.15
C THR A 132 -1.37 7.36 0.96
N ILE A 133 -2.36 6.75 0.31
CA ILE A 133 -3.53 6.12 0.96
C ILE A 133 -3.07 5.05 1.96
N VAL A 134 -2.20 4.13 1.54
CA VAL A 134 -1.69 3.05 2.40
C VAL A 134 -0.91 3.59 3.61
N ARG A 135 -0.07 4.60 3.39
CA ARG A 135 0.66 5.28 4.47
C ARG A 135 -0.28 5.98 5.45
N THR A 136 -1.30 6.64 4.93
CA THR A 136 -2.34 7.31 5.73
C THR A 136 -3.16 6.29 6.52
N ALA A 137 -3.54 5.20 5.88
CA ALA A 137 -4.27 4.09 6.47
C ALA A 137 -3.57 3.54 7.71
N GLU A 138 -2.26 3.28 7.60
CA GLU A 138 -1.46 2.86 8.75
C GLU A 138 -1.50 3.89 9.89
N GLY A 139 -1.25 5.16 9.56
CA GLY A 139 -1.22 6.25 10.55
C GLY A 139 -2.57 6.49 11.24
N ALA A 140 -3.68 6.19 10.57
CA ALA A 140 -5.04 6.33 11.11
C ALA A 140 -5.57 5.07 11.81
N GLY A 141 -4.82 3.95 11.80
CA GLY A 141 -5.26 2.70 12.40
C GLY A 141 -6.27 1.92 11.56
N VAL A 142 -6.24 2.08 10.23
CA VAL A 142 -7.02 1.25 9.31
C VAL A 142 -6.57 -0.21 9.42
N THR A 143 -7.52 -1.11 9.63
CA THR A 143 -7.26 -2.53 9.87
C THR A 143 -7.05 -3.34 8.60
N GLY A 144 -7.50 -2.81 7.45
CA GLY A 144 -7.29 -3.45 6.15
C GLY A 144 -7.82 -2.65 4.96
N ILE A 145 -7.32 -3.00 3.77
CA ILE A 145 -7.68 -2.36 2.50
C ILE A 145 -8.17 -3.42 1.53
N VAL A 146 -9.34 -3.20 0.95
CA VAL A 146 -9.93 -4.03 -0.11
C VAL A 146 -9.94 -3.23 -1.40
N MET A 147 -9.43 -3.81 -2.48
CA MET A 147 -9.23 -3.10 -3.75
C MET A 147 -9.88 -3.85 -4.92
N SER A 148 -10.44 -3.12 -5.88
CA SER A 148 -10.81 -3.69 -7.17
C SER A 148 -9.55 -4.13 -7.94
N GLN A 149 -9.69 -5.11 -8.84
CA GLN A 149 -8.59 -5.60 -9.70
C GLN A 149 -7.99 -4.50 -10.58
N ASP A 150 -8.76 -3.46 -10.88
CA ASP A 150 -8.33 -2.33 -11.69
C ASP A 150 -7.49 -1.31 -10.92
N CYS A 151 -7.33 -1.45 -9.61
CA CYS A 151 -6.39 -0.63 -8.86
C CYS A 151 -4.95 -0.92 -9.27
N VAL A 152 -4.10 0.11 -9.20
CA VAL A 152 -2.67 -0.04 -9.44
C VAL A 152 -2.06 -1.08 -8.50
N ASP A 153 -1.09 -1.84 -9.00
CA ASP A 153 -0.43 -2.88 -8.23
C ASP A 153 0.27 -2.34 -6.97
N MET A 154 -0.13 -2.85 -5.79
CA MET A 154 0.46 -2.50 -4.49
C MET A 154 1.97 -2.70 -4.45
N TYR A 155 2.47 -3.72 -5.15
CA TYR A 155 3.89 -4.03 -5.20
C TYR A 155 4.64 -3.36 -6.36
N ASN A 156 4.00 -2.40 -7.05
CA ASN A 156 4.69 -1.50 -7.97
C ASN A 156 5.76 -0.71 -7.19
N PRO A 157 7.02 -0.61 -7.67
CA PRO A 157 8.10 0.06 -6.93
C PRO A 157 7.78 1.51 -6.52
N LYS A 158 7.02 2.24 -7.35
CA LYS A 158 6.60 3.61 -7.04
C LYS A 158 5.58 3.65 -5.89
N VAL A 159 4.63 2.70 -5.85
CA VAL A 159 3.70 2.54 -4.74
C VAL A 159 4.46 2.19 -3.47
N VAL A 160 5.25 1.11 -3.50
CA VAL A 160 6.03 0.63 -2.35
C VAL A 160 6.84 1.76 -1.72
N ARG A 161 7.57 2.52 -2.53
CA ARG A 161 8.36 3.67 -2.06
C ARG A 161 7.50 4.74 -1.37
N SER A 162 6.33 5.03 -1.93
CA SER A 162 5.42 6.06 -1.38
C SER A 162 4.80 5.65 -0.04
N THR A 163 4.71 4.34 0.25
CA THR A 163 4.14 3.83 1.51
C THR A 163 5.04 4.07 2.73
N MET A 164 6.34 4.33 2.52
CA MET A 164 7.31 4.54 3.61
C MET A 164 7.31 3.43 4.67
N GLY A 165 7.14 2.16 4.25
CA GLY A 165 7.11 0.99 5.14
C GLY A 165 5.70 0.47 5.48
N ALA A 166 4.65 1.25 5.31
CA ALA A 166 3.28 0.82 5.60
C ALA A 166 2.85 -0.43 4.81
N ALA A 167 3.41 -0.66 3.60
CA ALA A 167 3.18 -1.87 2.81
C ALA A 167 3.56 -3.19 3.51
N TYR A 168 4.37 -3.13 4.56
CA TYR A 168 4.72 -4.31 5.36
C TYR A 168 3.65 -4.66 6.40
N ARG A 169 2.86 -3.68 6.84
CA ARG A 169 2.03 -3.73 8.05
C ARG A 169 0.54 -3.71 7.78
N VAL A 170 0.10 -2.93 6.78
CA VAL A 170 -1.33 -2.82 6.45
C VAL A 170 -1.77 -4.02 5.62
N PRO A 171 -2.72 -4.84 6.09
CA PRO A 171 -3.30 -5.92 5.31
C PRO A 171 -4.06 -5.37 4.10
N PHE A 172 -3.96 -6.04 2.97
CA PHE A 172 -4.75 -5.70 1.78
C PHE A 172 -5.05 -6.92 0.92
N CYS A 173 -6.13 -6.86 0.17
CA CYS A 173 -6.45 -7.83 -0.88
C CYS A 173 -7.06 -7.15 -2.11
N TYR A 174 -6.99 -7.85 -3.24
CA TYR A 174 -7.73 -7.53 -4.45
C TYR A 174 -8.92 -8.48 -4.57
N VAL A 175 -10.04 -7.96 -5.05
CA VAL A 175 -11.27 -8.73 -5.26
C VAL A 175 -11.79 -8.52 -6.68
N ASP A 176 -12.44 -9.54 -7.23
CA ASP A 176 -12.96 -9.51 -8.60
C ASP A 176 -14.27 -8.71 -8.68
N ASP A 177 -15.15 -8.85 -7.69
CA ASP A 177 -16.42 -8.14 -7.59
C ASP A 177 -16.45 -7.28 -6.31
N LEU A 178 -16.08 -6.01 -6.46
CA LEU A 178 -16.03 -5.08 -5.34
C LEU A 178 -17.43 -4.74 -4.81
N ALA A 179 -18.45 -4.71 -5.67
CA ALA A 179 -19.82 -4.41 -5.28
C ALA A 179 -20.39 -5.53 -4.40
N GLU A 180 -20.17 -6.79 -4.77
CA GLU A 180 -20.61 -7.94 -3.94
C GLU A 180 -19.87 -7.97 -2.59
N GLU A 181 -18.59 -7.64 -2.56
CA GLU A 181 -17.84 -7.57 -1.29
C GLU A 181 -18.34 -6.46 -0.36
N VAL A 182 -18.68 -5.29 -0.88
CA VAL A 182 -19.32 -4.21 -0.10
C VAL A 182 -20.65 -4.66 0.49
N LYS A 183 -21.47 -5.36 -0.29
CA LYS A 183 -22.73 -5.94 0.18
C LYS A 183 -22.51 -6.96 1.29
N GLN A 184 -21.52 -7.86 1.14
CA GLN A 184 -21.18 -8.84 2.19
C GLN A 184 -20.65 -8.17 3.47
N MET A 185 -19.85 -7.10 3.37
CA MET A 185 -19.44 -6.30 4.53
C MET A 185 -20.64 -5.76 5.30
N LYS A 186 -21.64 -5.23 4.58
CA LYS A 186 -22.87 -4.73 5.18
C LYS A 186 -23.65 -5.85 5.89
N GLU A 187 -23.79 -7.02 5.28
CA GLU A 187 -24.43 -8.20 5.88
C GLU A 187 -23.67 -8.69 7.13
N ALA A 188 -22.35 -8.52 7.16
CA ALA A 188 -21.50 -8.80 8.31
C ALA A 188 -21.54 -7.73 9.40
N GLY A 189 -22.37 -6.68 9.28
CA GLY A 189 -22.54 -5.63 10.27
C GLY A 189 -21.49 -4.50 10.19
N ILE A 190 -20.72 -4.42 9.11
CA ILE A 190 -19.79 -3.31 8.85
C ILE A 190 -20.55 -2.18 8.17
N CYS A 191 -20.60 -1.01 8.78
CA CYS A 191 -21.24 0.16 8.18
C CYS A 191 -20.38 0.72 7.04
N THR A 192 -20.95 0.81 5.84
CA THR A 192 -20.25 1.22 4.62
C THR A 192 -20.63 2.65 4.24
N TYR A 193 -19.60 3.49 4.04
CA TYR A 193 -19.73 4.91 3.75
C TYR A 193 -19.10 5.23 2.38
N ALA A 194 -19.91 5.60 1.39
CA ALA A 194 -19.42 6.07 0.11
C ALA A 194 -19.05 7.56 0.19
N ALA A 195 -17.79 7.88 -0.09
CA ALA A 195 -17.35 9.27 -0.29
C ALA A 195 -17.87 9.74 -1.65
N HIS A 196 -18.95 10.51 -1.67
CA HIS A 196 -19.67 10.86 -2.90
C HIS A 196 -20.13 12.31 -2.89
N LEU A 197 -20.11 12.96 -4.05
CA LEU A 197 -20.52 14.38 -4.19
C LEU A 197 -22.00 14.58 -3.82
N GLU A 198 -22.86 13.63 -4.09
CA GLU A 198 -24.28 13.65 -3.75
C GLU A 198 -24.56 13.28 -2.29
N GLY A 199 -23.54 13.08 -1.47
CA GLY A 199 -23.70 12.80 -0.04
C GLY A 199 -24.53 13.87 0.65
N LYS A 200 -25.60 13.45 1.34
CA LYS A 200 -26.46 14.37 2.11
C LYS A 200 -25.84 14.73 3.45
N ASN A 201 -25.15 13.78 4.07
CA ASN A 201 -24.56 13.95 5.39
C ASN A 201 -23.11 14.43 5.26
N SER A 202 -22.72 15.36 6.12
CA SER A 202 -21.31 15.70 6.27
C SER A 202 -20.58 14.55 6.94
N TYR A 203 -19.33 14.28 6.53
CA TYR A 203 -18.52 13.17 7.04
C TYR A 203 -18.34 13.24 8.58
N ASP A 204 -18.35 14.42 9.19
CA ASP A 204 -18.16 14.66 10.62
C ASP A 204 -19.45 14.54 11.45
N GLU A 205 -20.59 14.30 10.78
CA GLU A 205 -21.89 14.06 11.43
C GLU A 205 -22.16 12.55 11.66
N GLU A 206 -21.34 11.66 11.11
CA GLU A 206 -21.51 10.21 11.22
C GLU A 206 -20.75 9.61 12.40
N ASP A 207 -21.24 8.45 12.90
CA ASP A 207 -20.61 7.69 13.98
C ASP A 207 -19.71 6.56 13.44
N TYR A 208 -18.41 6.71 13.57
CA TYR A 208 -17.39 5.75 13.15
C TYR A 208 -16.84 4.87 14.28
N ARG A 209 -17.40 4.92 15.47
CA ARG A 209 -16.97 4.08 16.62
C ARG A 209 -17.34 2.61 16.44
N LYS A 210 -18.21 2.28 15.53
CA LYS A 210 -18.60 0.93 15.09
C LYS A 210 -17.70 0.42 13.95
N ALA A 211 -17.81 -0.88 13.62
CA ALA A 211 -17.15 -1.43 12.43
C ALA A 211 -17.54 -0.61 11.19
N SER A 212 -16.55 -0.08 10.47
CA SER A 212 -16.77 0.93 9.43
C SER A 212 -15.88 0.68 8.22
N ALA A 213 -16.39 0.95 7.03
CA ALA A 213 -15.64 0.90 5.77
C ALA A 213 -15.90 2.16 4.94
N PHE A 214 -14.83 2.84 4.51
CA PHE A 214 -14.92 3.98 3.60
C PHE A 214 -14.65 3.54 2.17
N LEU A 215 -15.58 3.83 1.26
CA LEU A 215 -15.46 3.58 -0.16
C LEU A 215 -14.88 4.83 -0.85
N ILE A 216 -13.75 4.67 -1.50
CA ILE A 216 -13.01 5.74 -2.18
C ILE A 216 -12.86 5.38 -3.65
N GLY A 217 -13.32 6.24 -4.53
CA GLY A 217 -13.32 6.02 -5.97
C GLY A 217 -12.09 6.58 -6.68
N ASN A 218 -12.08 6.34 -7.99
CA ASN A 218 -11.09 6.85 -8.94
C ASN A 218 -10.97 8.37 -8.91
N GLU A 219 -9.78 8.86 -9.19
CA GLU A 219 -9.43 10.29 -9.15
C GLU A 219 -10.22 11.16 -10.14
N GLY A 220 -10.61 10.58 -11.29
CA GLY A 220 -11.33 11.28 -12.33
C GLY A 220 -12.83 11.02 -12.34
N ASN A 221 -13.22 9.76 -12.11
CA ASN A 221 -14.59 9.30 -12.31
C ASN A 221 -15.35 9.05 -10.98
N GLY A 222 -14.66 9.09 -9.83
CA GLY A 222 -15.26 8.74 -8.55
C GLY A 222 -15.47 7.22 -8.39
N LEU A 223 -16.44 6.86 -7.55
CA LEU A 223 -16.88 5.49 -7.37
C LEU A 223 -17.76 5.07 -8.57
N ARG A 224 -17.64 3.81 -9.03
CA ARG A 224 -18.62 3.23 -9.94
C ARG A 224 -19.98 3.15 -9.25
N ASP A 225 -21.05 3.44 -10.00
CA ASP A 225 -22.41 3.45 -9.45
C ASP A 225 -22.76 2.11 -8.81
N GLU A 226 -22.40 0.99 -9.44
CA GLU A 226 -22.64 -0.36 -8.92
C GLU A 226 -21.97 -0.62 -7.55
N VAL A 227 -20.85 0.03 -7.26
CA VAL A 227 -20.15 -0.05 -5.97
C VAL A 227 -20.74 0.92 -4.96
N ALA A 228 -21.01 2.17 -5.39
CA ALA A 228 -21.58 3.20 -4.56
C ALA A 228 -22.97 2.81 -4.03
N ASP A 229 -23.82 2.22 -4.89
CA ASP A 229 -25.18 1.79 -4.55
C ASP A 229 -25.23 0.69 -3.47
N GLN A 230 -24.15 -0.03 -3.24
CA GLN A 230 -24.07 -0.99 -2.14
C GLN A 230 -23.79 -0.33 -0.78
N ALA A 231 -23.30 0.91 -0.76
CA ALA A 231 -23.03 1.61 0.50
C ALA A 231 -24.32 1.93 1.25
N GLN A 232 -24.23 1.91 2.59
CA GLN A 232 -25.34 2.26 3.47
C GLN A 232 -25.56 3.77 3.57
N VAL A 233 -24.46 4.53 3.51
CA VAL A 233 -24.48 5.98 3.71
C VAL A 233 -23.61 6.66 2.66
N TYR A 234 -24.14 7.70 2.05
CA TYR A 234 -23.36 8.61 1.21
C TYR A 234 -22.94 9.81 2.04
N ILE A 235 -21.64 9.99 2.17
CA ILE A 235 -21.03 11.09 2.93
C ILE A 235 -20.28 12.02 2.00
N ARG A 236 -20.22 13.28 2.37
CA ARG A 236 -19.42 14.29 1.67
C ARG A 236 -18.47 15.03 2.59
N ILE A 237 -17.38 15.51 2.04
CA ILE A 237 -16.51 16.49 2.66
C ILE A 237 -16.98 17.87 2.18
N PRO A 238 -17.53 18.74 3.07
CA PRO A 238 -18.08 20.02 2.65
C PRO A 238 -17.00 20.93 2.06
N MET A 239 -17.22 21.42 0.84
CA MET A 239 -16.31 22.31 0.13
C MET A 239 -16.84 23.75 0.21
N LYS A 240 -15.99 24.69 0.65
CA LYS A 240 -16.37 26.12 0.73
C LYS A 240 -15.99 26.91 -0.53
N GLY A 241 -15.14 26.35 -1.38
CA GLY A 241 -14.67 26.99 -2.60
C GLY A 241 -15.38 26.49 -3.85
N GLN A 242 -14.78 26.72 -5.02
CA GLN A 242 -15.32 26.31 -6.32
C GLN A 242 -14.84 24.91 -6.76
N VAL A 243 -13.90 24.29 -6.04
CA VAL A 243 -13.46 22.93 -6.34
C VAL A 243 -14.53 21.94 -5.94
N GLU A 244 -14.84 21.00 -6.82
CA GLU A 244 -15.90 20.01 -6.62
C GLU A 244 -15.46 18.84 -5.74
N SER A 245 -14.19 18.45 -5.83
CA SER A 245 -13.65 17.29 -5.11
C SER A 245 -12.21 17.49 -4.65
N LEU A 246 -11.76 16.62 -3.75
CA LEU A 246 -10.38 16.51 -3.29
C LEU A 246 -9.68 15.34 -3.98
N ASN A 247 -8.35 15.41 -4.03
CA ASN A 247 -7.53 14.26 -4.37
C ASN A 247 -7.92 13.06 -3.48
N ALA A 248 -7.98 11.85 -4.06
CA ALA A 248 -8.45 10.64 -3.39
C ALA A 248 -7.66 10.32 -2.10
N ALA A 249 -6.34 10.53 -2.10
CA ALA A 249 -5.53 10.31 -0.90
C ALA A 249 -5.80 11.37 0.19
N VAL A 250 -6.10 12.61 -0.20
CA VAL A 250 -6.47 13.68 0.73
C VAL A 250 -7.84 13.41 1.34
N ALA A 251 -8.83 13.05 0.54
CA ALA A 251 -10.16 12.64 1.02
C ALA A 251 -10.06 11.46 1.99
N THR A 252 -9.28 10.44 1.63
CA THR A 252 -9.01 9.29 2.51
C THR A 252 -8.41 9.73 3.85
N ALA A 253 -7.46 10.66 3.85
CA ALA A 253 -6.85 11.16 5.08
C ALA A 253 -7.88 11.82 5.99
N ILE A 254 -8.72 12.70 5.45
CA ILE A 254 -9.76 13.39 6.23
C ILE A 254 -10.70 12.36 6.89
N LEU A 255 -11.23 11.40 6.11
CA LEU A 255 -12.20 10.43 6.59
C LEU A 255 -11.61 9.47 7.63
N THR A 256 -10.42 8.93 7.36
CA THR A 256 -9.80 7.94 8.26
C THR A 256 -9.31 8.58 9.56
N PHE A 257 -8.80 9.82 9.55
CA PHE A 257 -8.38 10.51 10.76
C PHE A 257 -9.58 11.02 11.57
N GLU A 258 -10.71 11.33 10.95
CA GLU A 258 -11.95 11.57 11.69
C GLU A 258 -12.41 10.31 12.43
N ALA A 259 -12.43 9.16 11.75
CA ALA A 259 -12.73 7.90 12.41
C ALA A 259 -11.75 7.59 13.55
N ALA A 260 -10.46 7.79 13.34
CA ALA A 260 -9.44 7.63 14.37
C ALA A 260 -9.65 8.56 15.57
N ARG A 261 -10.08 9.81 15.34
CA ARG A 261 -10.42 10.77 16.40
C ARG A 261 -11.58 10.28 17.25
N GLN A 262 -12.63 9.72 16.63
CA GLN A 262 -13.81 9.23 17.35
C GLN A 262 -13.56 7.94 18.14
N ARG A 263 -12.55 7.14 17.73
CA ARG A 263 -12.20 5.85 18.35
C ARG A 263 -11.14 5.95 19.46
N ARG A 264 -10.71 7.15 19.82
CA ARG A 264 -9.77 7.41 20.93
C ARG A 264 -10.39 7.22 22.29
#